data_bf22d82e1cf31616d63ce618ce19c9a0
#
_entry.id   bf22d82e1cf31616d63ce618ce19c9a0
#
_cell.length_a   1.000
_cell.length_b   1.000
_cell.length_c   1.000
_cell.angle_alpha   90.00
_cell.angle_beta   90.00
_cell.angle_gamma   90.00
#
_symmetry.space_group_name_H-M   'P 1'
#
loop_
_entity.id
_entity.type
_entity.pdbx_description
1 polymer ?
#
loop_
_entity_poly.entity_id
_entity_poly.type
_entity_poly.pdbx_seq_one_letter_code
_entity_poly.pdbx_strand_id
1 'polypeptide(L)'
;MSGRKIEEKTVSIPEVKKIMEEVKKKIEEIDSEEGLSHFQEITYNYVNKFAKMSEKDAQKITKFLKEKYEIEEIYAINIANIDPKTVLELRMILEKSVVGKSFTDDQLQEVLYQIEELKS
;
A
#
# COMPACT_ATOMS: atom_id res chain seq x y z
N MET A 1 -15.29 -18.37 7.17
CA MET A 1 -14.17 -17.91 7.87
C MET A 1 -13.55 -16.69 7.21
N SER A 2 -13.08 -15.80 8.01
CA SER A 2 -12.62 -14.51 7.50
C SER A 2 -11.35 -14.60 6.67
N GLY A 3 -10.60 -15.68 6.81
CA GLY A 3 -9.38 -15.82 6.04
C GLY A 3 -9.59 -15.77 4.55
N ARG A 4 -10.71 -16.30 4.11
CA ARG A 4 -11.00 -16.28 2.69
C ARG A 4 -11.14 -14.87 2.14
N LYS A 5 -11.76 -14.01 2.92
CA LYS A 5 -11.92 -12.63 2.48
C LYS A 5 -10.59 -11.92 2.40
N ILE A 6 -9.71 -12.25 3.35
CA ILE A 6 -8.39 -11.67 3.33
C ILE A 6 -7.64 -12.09 2.07
N GLU A 7 -7.80 -13.34 1.66
CA GLU A 7 -7.11 -13.86 0.49
C GLU A 7 -7.56 -13.14 -0.78
N GLU A 8 -8.82 -12.72 -0.83
CA GLU A 8 -9.34 -12.04 -2.00
C GLU A 8 -9.16 -10.55 -1.94
N LYS A 9 -8.65 -10.04 -0.84
CA LYS A 9 -8.57 -8.62 -0.60
C LYS A 9 -7.13 -8.16 -0.69
N THR A 10 -6.90 -7.15 -1.53
CA THR A 10 -5.59 -6.54 -1.61
C THR A 10 -5.44 -5.57 -0.44
N VAL A 11 -4.33 -5.69 0.28
CA VAL A 11 -4.09 -4.83 1.44
C VAL A 11 -2.93 -3.89 1.14
N SER A 12 -2.95 -2.73 1.79
CA SER A 12 -1.89 -1.76 1.63
C SER A 12 -0.70 -2.12 2.52
N ILE A 13 0.47 -1.55 2.22
CA ILE A 13 1.65 -1.78 3.05
C ILE A 13 1.45 -1.35 4.49
N PRO A 14 0.83 -0.18 4.78
CA PRO A 14 0.56 0.15 6.20
C PRO A 14 -0.28 -0.88 6.91
N GLU A 15 -1.25 -1.49 6.22
CA GLU A 15 -2.05 -2.54 6.82
C GLU A 15 -1.22 -3.81 7.05
N VAL A 16 -0.39 -4.16 6.08
CA VAL A 16 0.50 -5.31 6.21
C VAL A 16 1.47 -5.10 7.35
N LYS A 17 2.00 -3.88 7.50
CA LYS A 17 2.91 -3.57 8.59
C LYS A 17 2.26 -3.86 9.93
N LYS A 18 1.01 -3.47 10.11
CA LYS A 18 0.31 -3.70 11.37
C LYS A 18 0.15 -5.18 11.63
N ILE A 19 -0.20 -5.95 10.60
CA ILE A 19 -0.35 -7.39 10.74
C ILE A 19 0.99 -8.02 11.11
N MET A 20 2.07 -7.59 10.47
CA MET A 20 3.38 -8.15 10.74
C MET A 20 3.86 -7.85 12.16
N GLU A 21 3.49 -6.70 12.69
CA GLU A 21 3.84 -6.37 14.06
C GLU A 21 3.18 -7.35 15.03
N GLU A 22 1.93 -7.70 14.77
CA GLU A 22 1.22 -8.64 15.62
C GLU A 22 1.80 -10.05 15.50
N VAL A 23 2.13 -10.45 14.27
CA VAL A 23 2.72 -11.76 14.04
C VAL A 23 4.08 -11.87 14.72
N LYS A 24 4.90 -10.84 14.59
CA LYS A 24 6.21 -10.85 15.21
C LYS A 24 6.11 -10.99 16.72
N LYS A 25 5.17 -10.26 17.31
CA LYS A 25 4.98 -10.32 18.75
C LYS A 25 4.61 -11.73 19.20
N LYS A 26 3.71 -12.38 18.46
CA LYS A 26 3.30 -13.73 18.81
C LYS A 26 4.45 -14.72 18.69
N ILE A 27 5.23 -14.59 17.64
CA ILE A 27 6.37 -15.48 17.44
C ILE A 27 7.37 -15.35 18.57
N GLU A 28 7.63 -14.12 18.99
CA GLU A 28 8.57 -13.90 20.09
C GLU A 28 8.08 -14.50 21.39
N GLU A 29 6.76 -14.57 21.59
CA GLU A 29 6.20 -15.14 22.80
C GLU A 29 6.23 -16.66 22.81
N ILE A 30 6.00 -17.25 21.63
CA ILE A 30 5.79 -18.69 21.56
C ILE A 30 7.09 -19.43 21.31
N ASP A 31 7.84 -18.98 20.34
CA ASP A 31 8.95 -19.74 19.86
C ASP A 31 10.01 -18.81 19.30
N SER A 32 11.25 -19.24 19.52
CA SER A 32 12.39 -18.48 19.04
C SER A 32 13.07 -19.22 17.92
N GLU A 33 12.32 -19.93 17.11
CA GLU A 33 12.88 -20.60 15.95
C GLU A 33 13.64 -19.57 15.14
N GLU A 34 14.94 -19.74 15.12
CA GLU A 34 15.82 -18.73 14.54
C GLU A 34 15.50 -18.43 13.10
N GLY A 35 15.33 -19.47 12.30
CA GLY A 35 15.08 -19.27 10.88
C GLY A 35 13.78 -18.54 10.63
N LEU A 36 12.72 -18.93 11.30
CA LEU A 36 11.43 -18.32 11.12
C LEU A 36 11.42 -16.89 11.63
N SER A 37 11.99 -16.67 12.81
CA SER A 37 12.07 -15.32 13.36
C SER A 37 12.85 -14.39 12.46
N HIS A 38 13.95 -14.91 11.92
CA HIS A 38 14.78 -14.10 11.04
C HIS A 38 14.03 -13.69 9.78
N PHE A 39 13.30 -14.64 9.20
CA PHE A 39 12.50 -14.35 8.00
C PHE A 39 11.43 -13.30 8.30
N GLN A 40 10.74 -13.47 9.42
CA GLN A 40 9.71 -12.54 9.82
C GLN A 40 10.27 -11.15 10.06
N GLU A 41 11.42 -11.09 10.68
CA GLU A 41 12.05 -9.80 10.97
C GLU A 41 12.46 -9.08 9.69
N ILE A 42 13.01 -9.81 8.73
CA ILE A 42 13.39 -9.23 7.45
C ILE A 42 12.14 -8.70 6.75
N THR A 43 11.07 -9.47 6.74
CA THR A 43 9.83 -9.06 6.10
C THR A 43 9.26 -7.83 6.77
N TYR A 44 9.24 -7.82 8.09
CA TYR A 44 8.74 -6.68 8.85
C TYR A 44 9.54 -5.42 8.53
N ASN A 45 10.86 -5.54 8.53
CA ASN A 45 11.71 -4.39 8.25
C ASN A 45 11.51 -3.86 6.85
N TYR A 46 11.31 -4.78 5.89
CA TYR A 46 11.06 -4.39 4.52
C TYR A 46 9.76 -3.58 4.41
N VAL A 47 8.69 -4.11 4.99
CA VAL A 47 7.40 -3.43 4.97
C VAL A 47 7.48 -2.09 5.66
N ASN A 48 8.13 -2.05 6.82
CA ASN A 48 8.26 -0.82 7.58
C ASN A 48 9.02 0.25 6.80
N LYS A 49 10.03 -0.18 6.05
CA LYS A 49 10.84 0.76 5.27
C LYS A 49 10.03 1.44 4.18
N PHE A 50 9.07 0.73 3.62
CA PHE A 50 8.27 1.28 2.52
C PHE A 50 6.92 1.83 2.95
N ALA A 51 6.57 1.72 4.22
CA ALA A 51 5.32 2.30 4.71
C ALA A 51 5.54 3.79 4.94
N LYS A 52 5.10 4.61 3.99
CA LYS A 52 5.40 6.04 4.00
C LYS A 52 4.29 6.90 4.55
N MET A 53 3.15 6.31 4.82
CA MET A 53 2.02 7.05 5.37
C MET A 53 1.28 6.16 6.34
N SER A 54 0.39 6.78 7.15
CA SER A 54 -0.38 6.02 8.11
C SER A 54 -1.40 5.13 7.41
N GLU A 55 -1.85 4.10 8.12
CA GLU A 55 -2.87 3.22 7.58
C GLU A 55 -4.14 4.00 7.23
N LYS A 56 -4.49 4.97 8.05
CA LYS A 56 -5.67 5.78 7.83
C LYS A 56 -5.56 6.58 6.53
N ASP A 57 -4.41 7.21 6.33
CA ASP A 57 -4.20 7.97 5.10
C ASP A 57 -4.19 7.06 3.88
N ALA A 58 -3.58 5.89 4.00
CA ALA A 58 -3.54 4.95 2.89
C ALA A 58 -4.94 4.52 2.50
N GLN A 59 -5.80 4.28 3.47
CA GLN A 59 -7.18 3.89 3.19
C GLN A 59 -7.94 5.02 2.52
N LYS A 60 -7.76 6.25 2.99
CA LYS A 60 -8.41 7.40 2.38
C LYS A 60 -8.00 7.58 0.93
N ILE A 61 -6.71 7.46 0.68
CA ILE A 61 -6.19 7.66 -0.67
C ILE A 61 -6.66 6.55 -1.59
N THR A 62 -6.62 5.31 -1.13
CA THR A 62 -7.07 4.18 -1.93
C THR A 62 -8.54 4.37 -2.33
N LYS A 63 -9.37 4.72 -1.36
CA LYS A 63 -10.78 4.94 -1.62
C LYS A 63 -11.00 6.08 -2.60
N PHE A 64 -10.29 7.18 -2.40
CA PHE A 64 -10.40 8.35 -3.25
C PHE A 64 -10.06 8.02 -4.71
N LEU A 65 -8.97 7.30 -4.91
CA LEU A 65 -8.54 6.97 -6.26
C LEU A 65 -9.52 6.04 -6.96
N LYS A 66 -10.09 5.11 -6.21
CA LYS A 66 -11.08 4.20 -6.79
C LYS A 66 -12.36 4.93 -7.15
N GLU A 67 -12.80 5.83 -6.29
CA GLU A 67 -14.09 6.48 -6.49
C GLU A 67 -14.04 7.62 -7.45
N LYS A 68 -13.03 8.45 -7.39
CA LYS A 68 -12.97 9.62 -8.24
C LYS A 68 -12.38 9.32 -9.61
N TYR A 69 -11.34 8.54 -9.67
CA TYR A 69 -10.63 8.27 -10.92
C TYR A 69 -10.92 6.89 -11.49
N GLU A 70 -11.65 6.07 -10.75
CA GLU A 70 -12.00 4.72 -11.18
C GLU A 70 -10.76 3.87 -11.44
N ILE A 71 -9.69 4.14 -10.72
CA ILE A 71 -8.49 3.36 -10.81
C ILE A 71 -8.72 2.01 -10.15
N GLU A 72 -8.23 0.96 -10.79
CA GLU A 72 -8.41 -0.41 -10.26
C GLU A 72 -7.79 -0.50 -8.86
N GLU A 73 -8.41 -1.28 -8.00
CA GLU A 73 -8.02 -1.34 -6.59
C GLU A 73 -6.56 -1.67 -6.39
N ILE A 74 -6.03 -2.62 -7.16
CA ILE A 74 -4.64 -3.02 -6.95
C ILE A 74 -3.68 -1.86 -7.21
N TYR A 75 -3.97 -1.02 -8.21
CA TYR A 75 -3.11 0.11 -8.50
C TYR A 75 -3.32 1.25 -7.52
N ALA A 76 -4.56 1.43 -7.05
CA ALA A 76 -4.81 2.43 -6.01
C ALA A 76 -4.04 2.08 -4.74
N ILE A 77 -4.00 0.81 -4.38
CA ILE A 77 -3.25 0.36 -3.22
C ILE A 77 -1.76 0.54 -3.43
N ASN A 78 -1.27 0.24 -4.63
CA ASN A 78 0.15 0.44 -4.92
C ASN A 78 0.54 1.91 -4.81
N ILE A 79 -0.33 2.82 -5.26
CA ILE A 79 -0.07 4.24 -5.14
C ILE A 79 0.04 4.64 -3.67
N ALA A 80 -0.87 4.15 -2.84
CA ALA A 80 -0.82 4.44 -1.41
C ALA A 80 0.44 3.86 -0.78
N ASN A 81 0.85 2.67 -1.21
CA ASN A 81 2.04 2.02 -0.65
C ASN A 81 3.32 2.76 -1.00
N ILE A 82 3.44 3.17 -2.25
CA ILE A 82 4.68 3.76 -2.75
C ILE A 82 4.73 5.25 -2.46
N ASP A 83 3.57 5.90 -2.43
CA ASP A 83 3.48 7.34 -2.18
C ASP A 83 4.35 8.12 -3.18
N PRO A 84 4.02 8.03 -4.46
CA PRO A 84 4.84 8.67 -5.50
C PRO A 84 4.85 10.18 -5.35
N LYS A 85 5.96 10.78 -5.71
CA LYS A 85 6.14 12.23 -5.61
C LYS A 85 6.24 12.90 -6.98
N THR A 86 6.41 12.13 -8.04
CA THR A 86 6.56 12.70 -9.36
C THR A 86 5.61 12.02 -10.34
N VAL A 87 5.36 12.74 -11.44
CA VAL A 87 4.51 12.20 -12.50
C VAL A 87 5.11 10.91 -13.06
N LEU A 88 6.43 10.85 -13.19
CA LEU A 88 7.08 9.67 -13.72
C LEU A 88 6.85 8.46 -12.81
N GLU A 89 7.01 8.65 -11.51
CA GLU A 89 6.78 7.56 -10.57
C GLU A 89 5.34 7.06 -10.65
N LEU A 90 4.41 8.00 -10.70
CA LEU A 90 2.99 7.64 -10.77
C LEU A 90 2.69 6.90 -12.07
N ARG A 91 3.26 7.37 -13.19
CA ARG A 91 3.05 6.72 -14.47
C ARG A 91 3.59 5.30 -14.47
N MET A 92 4.71 5.07 -13.81
CA MET A 92 5.28 3.73 -13.71
C MET A 92 4.37 2.79 -12.93
N ILE A 93 3.78 3.29 -11.86
CA ILE A 93 2.84 2.48 -11.08
C ILE A 93 1.63 2.11 -11.93
N LEU A 94 1.16 3.04 -12.74
CA LEU A 94 -0.06 2.85 -13.53
C LEU A 94 0.20 2.27 -14.92
N GLU A 95 1.40 1.80 -15.15
CA GLU A 95 1.80 1.34 -16.49
C GLU A 95 0.84 0.29 -17.05
N LYS A 96 0.38 -0.62 -16.21
CA LYS A 96 -0.50 -1.69 -16.65
C LYS A 96 -1.95 -1.46 -16.29
N SER A 97 -2.27 -0.29 -15.75
CA SER A 97 -3.64 0.05 -15.42
C SER A 97 -4.40 0.41 -16.68
N VAL A 98 -5.57 -0.21 -16.88
CA VAL A 98 -6.40 0.10 -18.04
C VAL A 98 -6.83 1.56 -18.01
N VAL A 99 -7.26 2.01 -16.84
CA VAL A 99 -7.73 3.40 -16.68
C VAL A 99 -6.56 4.37 -16.60
N GLY A 100 -5.58 4.04 -15.76
CA GLY A 100 -4.52 4.98 -15.44
C GLY A 100 -3.57 5.27 -16.58
N LYS A 101 -3.35 4.30 -17.46
CA LYS A 101 -2.38 4.51 -18.53
C LYS A 101 -2.84 5.55 -19.54
N SER A 102 -4.11 5.88 -19.54
CA SER A 102 -4.64 6.88 -20.48
C SER A 102 -4.57 8.29 -19.93
N PHE A 103 -4.15 8.47 -18.67
CA PHE A 103 -4.08 9.79 -18.08
C PHE A 103 -2.96 10.60 -18.69
N THR A 104 -3.24 11.89 -18.89
CA THR A 104 -2.20 12.82 -19.36
C THR A 104 -1.30 13.20 -18.20
N ASP A 105 -0.15 13.83 -18.51
CA ASP A 105 0.73 14.30 -17.46
C ASP A 105 0.05 15.31 -16.56
N ASP A 106 -0.79 16.18 -17.13
CA ASP A 106 -1.51 17.16 -16.31
C ASP A 106 -2.48 16.46 -15.35
N GLN A 107 -3.14 15.42 -15.83
CA GLN A 107 -4.05 14.66 -14.97
C GLN A 107 -3.28 13.95 -13.86
N LEU A 108 -2.13 13.39 -14.18
CA LEU A 108 -1.31 12.73 -13.16
C LEU A 108 -0.79 13.73 -12.13
N GLN A 109 -0.44 14.93 -12.58
CA GLN A 109 0.01 15.97 -11.66
C GLN A 109 -1.12 16.34 -10.70
N GLU A 110 -2.34 16.43 -11.22
CA GLU A 110 -3.50 16.72 -10.39
C GLU A 110 -3.73 15.62 -9.35
N VAL A 111 -3.57 14.35 -9.77
CA VAL A 111 -3.70 13.24 -8.85
C VAL A 111 -2.70 13.37 -7.71
N LEU A 112 -1.45 13.68 -8.03
CA LEU A 112 -0.42 13.86 -7.02
C LEU A 112 -0.79 14.97 -6.04
N TYR A 113 -1.27 16.08 -6.56
CA TYR A 113 -1.66 17.20 -5.71
C TYR A 113 -2.77 16.79 -4.74
N GLN A 114 -3.77 16.08 -5.25
CA GLN A 114 -4.88 15.69 -4.41
C GLN A 114 -4.50 14.64 -3.38
N ILE A 115 -3.55 13.77 -3.72
CA ILE A 115 -3.05 12.81 -2.74
C ILE A 115 -2.44 13.55 -1.55
N GLU A 116 -1.64 14.58 -1.82
CA GLU A 116 -1.04 15.35 -0.73
C GLU A 116 -2.09 16.04 0.11
N GLU A 117 -3.16 16.52 -0.53
CA GLU A 117 -4.23 17.18 0.20
C GLU A 117 -4.97 16.23 1.14
N LEU A 118 -4.97 14.95 0.84
CA LEU A 118 -5.68 13.98 1.66
C LEU A 118 -4.90 13.52 2.88
N LYS A 119 -3.62 13.76 2.90
CA LYS A 119 -2.80 13.34 4.04
C LYS A 119 -3.06 14.21 5.26
N SER A 120 -3.06 13.56 6.40
CA SER A 120 -3.28 14.26 7.67
C SER A 120 -2.02 14.98 8.14
#